data_80722ff4add20e4adcfcf0387b7a13b6
#
_entry.id   80722ff4add20e4adcfcf0387b7a13b6
#
_cell.length_a   1.000
_cell.length_b   1.000
_cell.length_c   1.000
_cell.angle_alpha   90.00
_cell.angle_beta   90.00
_cell.angle_gamma   90.00
#
_symmetry.space_group_name_H-M   'P 1'
#
loop_
_entity.id
_entity.type
_entity.pdbx_description
1 polymer ?
#
loop_
_entity_poly.entity_id
_entity_poly.type
_entity_poly.pdbx_seq_one_letter_code
_entity_poly.pdbx_strand_id
1 'polypeptide(L)'
;MIKKTTQENPNKIISAYKDNVAFAEGPVVEQFAPADHSKPDFFQVKDIKSVISLKAETHNFPTTVEPFNGASTGTGGEIRDRMGGGKGSWPIAGTAVYMTSYPRTEEGREWEEILPVRKWLYQTPEQILIKASNGASDFGNKFGQPLICGSVLTFEHTENKEVYGYDKVIMLAGGVGYGTQRDCLKGTPEAGNKVVVIGGDNYRIGLGGGSVSSVDTGRYSSGIELNAVQRANAEMQKRANNVVRALCEEEVNPVVSIHDHGSAGHVNCLSELVEECGGLIDMSKLPIGDKTLSAKEIIANESQERMGLLIKEEAIEHVRKIAERERAPMYVVGETTGDHRFAFQQADGVRPFDLAVEQMFGSSPKTYMVDKTVERHYEMPKYELSKLHEYLTNVLQLEAVACKDWLTNKVDRSVTGKIARQQCQGELQLPLSDCGVVALDYRGEKGIATSLGHAPQAALADPAAGSILSVSEALTNLIWAPLAEGLDSVSLSANWMWPCRSQEGEDARLYTAVKALSDFCCALQINVPTGKDSLSMTQKYPDGSKVIAPGTVIVSAGGEVADVKKVVSPVLVNDEKTTLYHICLLYTSPSPRDRTRSR
;
A
#
# COMPACT_ATOMS: atom_id res chain seq x y z
N MET A 1 -4.86 -17.50 10.50
CA MET A 1 -6.09 -16.72 10.75
C MET A 1 -6.51 -15.94 9.49
N ILE A 2 -5.74 -14.99 8.99
CA ILE A 2 -6.18 -14.16 7.83
C ILE A 2 -6.50 -14.99 6.59
N LYS A 3 -5.67 -15.97 6.20
CA LYS A 3 -5.97 -16.87 5.08
C LYS A 3 -7.32 -17.61 5.22
N LYS A 4 -7.79 -17.84 6.45
CA LYS A 4 -9.10 -18.45 6.73
C LYS A 4 -10.25 -17.63 6.15
N THR A 5 -10.19 -16.30 6.21
CA THR A 5 -11.22 -15.41 5.67
C THR A 5 -11.48 -15.68 4.19
N THR A 6 -10.41 -15.84 3.39
CA THR A 6 -10.51 -16.12 1.95
C THR A 6 -10.84 -17.58 1.67
N GLN A 7 -10.44 -18.51 2.54
CA GLN A 7 -10.81 -19.92 2.40
C GLN A 7 -12.30 -20.16 2.65
N GLU A 8 -12.88 -19.49 3.66
CA GLU A 8 -14.30 -19.59 3.99
C GLU A 8 -15.18 -18.73 3.08
N ASN A 9 -14.65 -17.58 2.61
CA ASN A 9 -15.38 -16.62 1.78
C ASN A 9 -14.55 -16.31 0.53
N PRO A 10 -14.40 -17.24 -0.42
CA PRO A 10 -13.63 -17.00 -1.64
C PRO A 10 -14.25 -15.91 -2.52
N ASN A 11 -15.59 -15.74 -2.47
CA ASN A 11 -16.35 -14.77 -3.23
C ASN A 11 -15.87 -14.71 -4.69
N LYS A 12 -15.43 -13.54 -5.18
CA LYS A 12 -14.92 -13.34 -6.52
C LYS A 12 -13.38 -13.48 -6.65
N ILE A 13 -12.67 -13.96 -5.62
CA ILE A 13 -11.21 -14.03 -5.64
C ILE A 13 -10.71 -15.06 -6.64
N ILE A 14 -9.85 -14.63 -7.55
CA ILE A 14 -9.14 -15.49 -8.53
C ILE A 14 -7.74 -15.84 -8.02
N SER A 15 -7.03 -14.87 -7.44
CA SER A 15 -5.68 -15.04 -6.91
C SER A 15 -5.50 -14.30 -5.58
N ALA A 16 -4.95 -15.01 -4.59
CA ALA A 16 -4.60 -14.47 -3.28
C ALA A 16 -3.35 -15.16 -2.73
N TYR A 17 -2.48 -14.41 -2.06
CA TYR A 17 -1.27 -14.89 -1.35
C TYR A 17 -0.20 -15.58 -2.23
N LYS A 18 -0.31 -15.52 -3.54
CA LYS A 18 0.62 -16.15 -4.50
C LYS A 18 1.37 -15.13 -5.35
N ASP A 19 1.00 -13.89 -5.26
CA ASP A 19 1.54 -12.79 -6.05
C ASP A 19 1.59 -11.52 -5.19
N ASN A 20 2.21 -10.47 -5.69
CA ASN A 20 2.31 -9.17 -5.01
C ASN A 20 0.95 -8.51 -4.79
N VAL A 21 -0.07 -8.89 -5.58
CA VAL A 21 -1.43 -8.39 -5.46
C VAL A 21 -2.46 -9.52 -5.35
N ALA A 22 -3.64 -9.21 -4.85
CA ALA A 22 -4.81 -10.06 -4.98
C ALA A 22 -5.63 -9.62 -6.19
N PHE A 23 -6.21 -10.59 -6.90
CA PHE A 23 -7.15 -10.36 -7.99
C PHE A 23 -8.52 -10.94 -7.67
N ALA A 24 -9.55 -10.11 -7.85
CA ALA A 24 -10.94 -10.53 -7.87
C ALA A 24 -11.51 -10.41 -9.28
N GLU A 25 -12.53 -11.20 -9.62
CA GLU A 25 -13.28 -11.06 -10.87
C GLU A 25 -13.90 -9.66 -10.95
N GLY A 26 -13.77 -9.02 -12.11
CA GLY A 26 -14.35 -7.71 -12.39
C GLY A 26 -15.36 -7.78 -13.55
N PRO A 27 -16.02 -6.65 -13.85
CA PRO A 27 -17.00 -6.58 -14.94
C PRO A 27 -16.33 -6.64 -16.32
N VAL A 28 -17.13 -6.84 -17.36
CA VAL A 28 -16.71 -6.58 -18.74
C VAL A 28 -16.58 -5.08 -18.93
N VAL A 29 -15.44 -4.64 -19.47
CA VAL A 29 -15.09 -3.23 -19.71
C VAL A 29 -14.52 -3.04 -21.11
N GLU A 30 -14.59 -1.81 -21.62
CA GLU A 30 -14.03 -1.47 -22.92
C GLU A 30 -12.55 -1.12 -22.82
N GLN A 31 -11.74 -1.79 -23.64
CA GLN A 31 -10.36 -1.41 -23.90
C GLN A 31 -10.28 -0.60 -25.19
N PHE A 32 -9.57 0.54 -25.15
CA PHE A 32 -9.28 1.37 -26.32
C PHE A 32 -7.78 1.41 -26.56
N ALA A 33 -7.31 0.61 -27.49
CA ALA A 33 -5.89 0.39 -27.78
C ALA A 33 -5.67 -0.04 -29.23
N PRO A 34 -4.45 0.13 -29.81
CA PRO A 34 -4.10 -0.45 -31.10
C PRO A 34 -3.96 -1.98 -30.98
N ALA A 35 -4.06 -2.68 -32.09
CA ALA A 35 -3.89 -4.14 -32.13
C ALA A 35 -2.40 -4.55 -32.01
N ASP A 36 -1.49 -3.75 -32.55
CA ASP A 36 -0.05 -3.95 -32.53
C ASP A 36 0.65 -2.68 -32.03
N HIS A 37 1.32 -2.78 -30.89
CA HIS A 37 2.01 -1.67 -30.27
C HIS A 37 3.45 -1.44 -30.78
N SER A 38 4.01 -2.35 -31.57
CA SER A 38 5.38 -2.25 -32.11
C SER A 38 5.50 -1.34 -33.33
N LYS A 39 4.37 -0.88 -33.89
CA LYS A 39 4.28 -0.02 -35.08
C LYS A 39 3.07 0.91 -35.00
N PRO A 40 2.98 1.98 -35.84
CA PRO A 40 1.75 2.74 -35.99
C PRO A 40 0.58 1.85 -36.41
N ASP A 41 -0.54 1.93 -35.69
CA ASP A 41 -1.74 1.16 -35.94
C ASP A 41 -3.00 1.94 -35.51
N PHE A 42 -4.17 1.52 -36.01
CA PHE A 42 -5.45 2.11 -35.63
C PHE A 42 -5.90 1.63 -34.26
N PHE A 43 -6.43 2.56 -33.47
CA PHE A 43 -7.07 2.22 -32.19
C PHE A 43 -8.38 1.49 -32.43
N GLN A 44 -8.62 0.46 -31.64
CA GLN A 44 -9.81 -0.37 -31.66
C GLN A 44 -10.47 -0.34 -30.28
N VAL A 45 -11.78 -0.51 -30.26
CA VAL A 45 -12.54 -0.74 -29.04
C VAL A 45 -12.83 -2.22 -28.95
N LYS A 46 -12.44 -2.85 -27.83
CA LYS A 46 -12.68 -4.29 -27.56
C LYS A 46 -13.24 -4.44 -26.15
N ASP A 47 -14.19 -5.34 -26.00
CA ASP A 47 -14.65 -5.78 -24.69
C ASP A 47 -13.63 -6.74 -24.08
N ILE A 48 -13.22 -6.49 -22.86
CA ILE A 48 -12.36 -7.38 -22.10
C ILE A 48 -13.04 -7.83 -20.80
N LYS A 49 -12.87 -9.10 -20.45
CA LYS A 49 -13.17 -9.58 -19.10
C LYS A 49 -12.10 -9.08 -18.17
N SER A 50 -12.47 -8.25 -17.21
CA SER A 50 -11.52 -7.64 -16.29
C SER A 50 -11.36 -8.43 -15.00
N VAL A 51 -10.27 -8.13 -14.29
CA VAL A 51 -10.05 -8.44 -12.88
C VAL A 51 -9.74 -7.16 -12.14
N ILE A 52 -10.16 -7.07 -10.88
CA ILE A 52 -9.88 -5.95 -10.00
C ILE A 52 -8.69 -6.30 -9.12
N SER A 53 -7.72 -5.38 -9.00
CA SER A 53 -6.58 -5.52 -8.09
C SER A 53 -6.68 -4.56 -6.92
N LEU A 54 -6.31 -5.05 -5.73
CA LEU A 54 -6.21 -4.28 -4.50
C LEU A 54 -4.83 -4.52 -3.87
N LYS A 55 -4.17 -3.46 -3.47
CA LYS A 55 -2.88 -3.50 -2.78
C LYS A 55 -2.75 -2.33 -1.81
N ALA A 56 -2.08 -2.58 -0.69
CA ALA A 56 -1.53 -1.53 0.15
C ALA A 56 -0.15 -1.94 0.66
N GLU A 57 0.76 -0.98 0.78
CA GLU A 57 2.15 -1.17 1.14
C GLU A 57 2.58 -0.17 2.21
N THR A 58 3.31 -0.61 3.23
CA THR A 58 3.84 0.25 4.29
C THR A 58 5.18 0.84 3.90
N HIS A 59 5.37 2.14 4.08
CA HIS A 59 6.64 2.82 3.83
C HIS A 59 7.05 3.73 5.00
N ASN A 60 6.99 3.17 6.21
CA ASN A 60 7.10 3.88 7.48
C ASN A 60 8.49 4.46 7.73
N PHE A 61 9.51 3.60 7.77
CA PHE A 61 10.90 4.00 8.00
C PHE A 61 11.41 5.03 6.99
N PRO A 62 11.30 4.80 5.66
CA PRO A 62 11.76 5.78 4.69
C PRO A 62 11.09 7.13 4.82
N THR A 63 9.79 7.17 5.12
CA THR A 63 9.03 8.42 5.33
C THR A 63 9.42 9.12 6.62
N THR A 64 9.82 8.40 7.67
CA THR A 64 10.36 8.99 8.89
C THR A 64 11.67 9.74 8.63
N VAL A 65 12.56 9.14 7.82
CA VAL A 65 13.92 9.63 7.60
C VAL A 65 13.98 10.70 6.52
N GLU A 66 13.35 10.46 5.37
CA GLU A 66 13.31 11.36 4.22
C GLU A 66 11.88 11.39 3.64
N PRO A 67 10.99 12.23 4.23
CA PRO A 67 9.55 12.13 4.02
C PRO A 67 9.08 12.25 2.58
N PHE A 68 9.67 13.17 1.79
CA PHE A 68 9.27 13.36 0.40
C PHE A 68 9.58 12.10 -0.44
N ASN A 69 10.84 11.65 -0.43
CA ASN A 69 11.22 10.47 -1.19
C ASN A 69 10.64 9.18 -0.59
N GLY A 70 10.53 9.10 0.74
CA GLY A 70 9.91 7.96 1.41
C GLY A 70 8.46 7.75 0.99
N ALA A 71 7.64 8.79 1.00
CA ALA A 71 6.26 8.70 0.57
C ALA A 71 6.12 8.53 -0.96
N SER A 72 6.99 9.18 -1.74
CA SER A 72 7.02 9.00 -3.20
C SER A 72 7.33 7.55 -3.57
N THR A 73 8.35 6.95 -2.98
CA THR A 73 8.75 5.56 -3.29
C THR A 73 7.77 4.55 -2.69
N GLY A 74 7.07 4.90 -1.60
CA GLY A 74 5.94 4.11 -1.08
C GLY A 74 4.78 4.04 -2.07
N THR A 75 4.38 5.18 -2.62
CA THR A 75 3.37 5.25 -3.70
C THR A 75 3.86 4.51 -4.95
N GLY A 76 5.13 4.71 -5.33
CA GLY A 76 5.73 3.99 -6.45
C GLY A 76 5.77 2.47 -6.25
N GLY A 77 6.00 2.00 -5.00
CA GLY A 77 6.05 0.57 -4.65
C GLY A 77 4.72 -0.13 -4.84
N GLU A 78 3.65 0.43 -4.25
CA GLU A 78 2.32 -0.16 -4.41
C GLU A 78 1.82 -0.15 -5.86
N ILE A 79 2.21 0.87 -6.64
CA ILE A 79 1.96 0.94 -8.08
C ILE A 79 2.69 -0.20 -8.80
N ARG A 80 4.00 -0.42 -8.51
CA ARG A 80 4.79 -1.50 -9.13
C ARG A 80 4.24 -2.89 -8.79
N ASP A 81 3.83 -3.12 -7.54
CA ASP A 81 3.19 -4.37 -7.16
C ASP A 81 1.97 -4.68 -8.04
N ARG A 82 1.13 -3.66 -8.29
CA ARG A 82 -0.03 -3.84 -9.17
C ARG A 82 0.35 -3.96 -10.64
N MET A 83 1.37 -3.21 -11.10
CA MET A 83 1.91 -3.40 -12.45
C MET A 83 2.44 -4.82 -12.65
N GLY A 84 3.09 -5.39 -11.63
CA GLY A 84 3.69 -6.74 -11.63
C GLY A 84 2.71 -7.87 -11.34
N GLY A 85 1.42 -7.59 -11.13
CA GLY A 85 0.42 -8.63 -10.88
C GLY A 85 0.16 -9.49 -12.12
N GLY A 86 0.18 -10.82 -11.95
CA GLY A 86 -0.02 -11.78 -13.05
C GLY A 86 1.07 -11.65 -14.13
N LYS A 87 0.64 -11.33 -15.36
CA LYS A 87 1.51 -10.99 -16.49
C LYS A 87 1.51 -9.49 -16.81
N GLY A 88 0.99 -8.68 -15.87
CA GLY A 88 0.83 -7.26 -15.94
C GLY A 88 -0.60 -6.78 -15.76
N SER A 89 -0.76 -5.63 -15.08
CA SER A 89 -2.06 -5.00 -14.87
C SER A 89 -1.92 -3.47 -14.74
N TRP A 90 -3.07 -2.76 -14.60
CA TRP A 90 -3.13 -1.30 -14.63
C TRP A 90 -3.50 -0.70 -13.28
N PRO A 91 -2.59 0.00 -12.58
CA PRO A 91 -2.93 0.91 -11.49
C PRO A 91 -3.76 2.09 -12.00
N ILE A 92 -4.85 2.43 -11.32
CA ILE A 92 -5.76 3.50 -11.78
C ILE A 92 -6.09 4.56 -10.73
N ALA A 93 -6.10 4.21 -9.45
CA ALA A 93 -6.35 5.16 -8.38
C ALA A 93 -5.62 4.72 -7.11
N GLY A 94 -5.07 5.69 -6.38
CA GLY A 94 -4.30 5.49 -5.16
C GLY A 94 -4.97 6.04 -3.92
N THR A 95 -4.49 5.56 -2.77
CA THR A 95 -4.82 6.03 -1.44
C THR A 95 -3.55 6.27 -0.63
N ALA A 96 -3.62 7.15 0.39
CA ALA A 96 -2.50 7.37 1.30
C ALA A 96 -2.98 7.63 2.73
N VAL A 97 -2.31 7.02 3.72
CA VAL A 97 -2.54 7.28 5.15
C VAL A 97 -1.24 7.77 5.77
N TYR A 98 -1.33 8.84 6.54
CA TYR A 98 -0.21 9.39 7.31
C TYR A 98 -0.58 9.44 8.78
N MET A 99 0.27 8.87 9.65
CA MET A 99 0.12 9.00 11.09
C MET A 99 1.42 9.49 11.70
N THR A 100 1.35 10.59 12.46
CA THR A 100 2.51 11.22 13.12
C THR A 100 2.19 11.55 14.57
N SER A 101 3.20 11.86 15.36
CA SER A 101 3.05 12.58 16.59
C SER A 101 2.47 13.98 16.33
N TYR A 102 2.03 14.70 17.36
CA TYR A 102 1.37 16.00 17.17
C TYR A 102 2.26 17.03 16.44
N PRO A 103 1.73 17.67 15.38
CA PRO A 103 2.49 18.62 14.56
C PRO A 103 2.70 19.98 15.21
N ARG A 104 1.84 20.37 16.16
CA ARG A 104 1.90 21.64 16.90
C ARG A 104 1.95 22.85 15.96
N THR A 105 1.04 22.85 14.97
CA THR A 105 0.95 23.90 13.94
C THR A 105 0.27 25.17 14.43
N GLU A 106 -0.52 25.08 15.51
CA GLU A 106 -1.30 26.18 16.07
C GLU A 106 -1.20 26.19 17.59
N GLU A 107 -1.28 27.39 18.19
CA GLU A 107 -1.31 27.57 19.64
C GLU A 107 -2.71 27.27 20.21
N GLY A 108 -2.79 26.92 21.50
CA GLY A 108 -4.04 26.77 22.26
C GLY A 108 -4.71 25.40 22.09
N ARG A 109 -4.00 24.42 21.61
CA ARG A 109 -4.46 23.02 21.56
C ARG A 109 -3.94 22.27 22.79
N GLU A 110 -4.74 22.22 23.83
CA GLU A 110 -4.35 21.63 25.12
C GLU A 110 -3.86 20.17 25.02
N TRP A 111 -4.42 19.37 24.10
CA TRP A 111 -3.96 18.00 23.92
C TRP A 111 -2.55 17.89 23.34
N GLU A 112 -2.06 18.90 22.63
CA GLU A 112 -0.70 18.93 22.11
C GLU A 112 0.34 19.35 23.16
N GLU A 113 -0.11 19.88 24.30
CA GLU A 113 0.73 20.34 25.42
C GLU A 113 0.99 19.23 26.47
N ILE A 114 0.30 18.08 26.36
CA ILE A 114 0.42 16.94 27.30
C ILE A 114 1.86 16.41 27.38
N LEU A 115 2.58 16.41 26.26
CA LEU A 115 3.97 16.02 26.21
C LEU A 115 4.86 17.18 25.75
N PRO A 116 6.06 17.32 26.33
CA PRO A 116 7.01 18.35 25.89
C PRO A 116 7.46 18.06 24.46
N VAL A 117 7.77 19.11 23.72
CA VAL A 117 8.37 19.00 22.39
C VAL A 117 9.71 18.27 22.50
N ARG A 118 9.87 17.22 21.70
CA ARG A 118 11.10 16.44 21.66
C ARG A 118 12.11 17.03 20.68
N LYS A 119 13.39 16.73 20.85
CA LYS A 119 14.39 16.94 19.82
C LYS A 119 14.27 15.81 18.80
N TRP A 120 13.54 16.09 17.70
CA TRP A 120 13.29 15.10 16.65
C TRP A 120 14.60 14.57 16.05
N LEU A 121 14.63 13.27 15.74
CA LEU A 121 15.83 12.62 15.19
C LEU A 121 16.15 13.11 13.76
N TYR A 122 15.10 13.36 12.96
CA TYR A 122 15.22 13.82 11.56
C TYR A 122 14.44 15.12 11.33
N GLN A 123 13.12 15.03 11.21
CA GLN A 123 12.24 16.16 10.91
C GLN A 123 11.07 16.23 11.88
N THR A 124 10.44 17.39 11.99
CA THR A 124 9.25 17.56 12.83
C THR A 124 8.04 16.87 12.21
N PRO A 125 7.02 16.47 13.00
CA PRO A 125 5.79 15.89 12.47
C PRO A 125 5.12 16.76 11.40
N GLU A 126 5.09 18.07 11.56
CA GLU A 126 4.58 19.02 10.56
C GLU A 126 5.36 18.90 9.23
N GLN A 127 6.69 18.96 9.30
CA GLN A 127 7.55 18.84 8.12
C GLN A 127 7.37 17.49 7.42
N ILE A 128 7.19 16.41 8.20
CA ILE A 128 6.95 15.07 7.67
C ILE A 128 5.61 15.04 6.93
N LEU A 129 4.53 15.52 7.53
CA LEU A 129 3.19 15.52 6.90
C LEU A 129 3.19 16.31 5.58
N ILE A 130 3.75 17.54 5.58
CA ILE A 130 3.84 18.37 4.37
C ILE A 130 4.64 17.66 3.28
N LYS A 131 5.85 17.19 3.59
CA LYS A 131 6.73 16.58 2.60
C LYS A 131 6.23 15.22 2.12
N ALA A 132 5.66 14.40 3.00
CA ALA A 132 5.11 13.10 2.64
C ALA A 132 3.88 13.26 1.72
N SER A 133 2.95 14.16 2.05
CA SER A 133 1.80 14.43 1.20
C SER A 133 2.19 14.96 -0.18
N ASN A 134 3.20 15.84 -0.23
CA ASN A 134 3.76 16.34 -1.48
C ASN A 134 4.41 15.21 -2.28
N GLY A 135 5.23 14.37 -1.64
CA GLY A 135 5.95 13.29 -2.32
C GLY A 135 5.02 12.24 -2.92
N ALA A 136 4.03 11.78 -2.16
CA ALA A 136 3.08 10.79 -2.65
C ALA A 136 2.21 11.35 -3.79
N SER A 137 1.72 12.58 -3.65
CA SER A 137 0.90 13.25 -4.69
C SER A 137 1.71 13.52 -5.96
N ASP A 138 2.95 14.00 -5.83
CA ASP A 138 3.86 14.24 -6.95
C ASP A 138 4.12 12.96 -7.76
N PHE A 139 4.41 11.86 -7.08
CA PHE A 139 4.63 10.58 -7.75
C PHE A 139 3.38 10.08 -8.46
N GLY A 140 2.25 10.04 -7.76
CA GLY A 140 0.98 9.57 -8.31
C GLY A 140 0.54 10.40 -9.52
N ASN A 141 0.65 11.72 -9.44
CA ASN A 141 0.31 12.63 -10.54
C ASN A 141 1.21 12.43 -11.76
N LYS A 142 2.54 12.39 -11.58
CA LYS A 142 3.50 12.18 -12.68
C LYS A 142 3.35 10.81 -13.33
N PHE A 143 3.05 9.79 -12.56
CA PHE A 143 2.78 8.45 -13.06
C PHE A 143 1.42 8.37 -13.79
N GLY A 144 0.42 9.10 -13.32
CA GLY A 144 -0.95 9.04 -13.82
C GLY A 144 -1.87 8.16 -12.98
N GLN A 145 -1.61 8.07 -11.67
CA GLN A 145 -2.47 7.47 -10.66
C GLN A 145 -2.79 8.51 -9.58
N PRO A 146 -3.95 9.19 -9.66
CA PRO A 146 -4.31 10.19 -8.65
C PRO A 146 -4.59 9.54 -7.29
N LEU A 147 -4.22 10.23 -6.22
CA LEU A 147 -4.64 9.89 -4.86
C LEU A 147 -6.06 10.42 -4.64
N ILE A 148 -7.04 9.55 -4.50
CA ILE A 148 -8.47 9.90 -4.46
C ILE A 148 -9.12 9.75 -3.10
N CYS A 149 -8.44 9.07 -2.18
CA CYS A 149 -8.88 8.84 -0.81
C CYS A 149 -7.65 8.77 0.10
N GLY A 150 -7.81 9.18 1.35
CA GLY A 150 -6.71 9.15 2.30
C GLY A 150 -7.14 9.48 3.71
N SER A 151 -6.20 9.42 4.66
CA SER A 151 -6.44 9.76 6.05
C SER A 151 -5.19 10.36 6.69
N VAL A 152 -5.39 11.25 7.65
CA VAL A 152 -4.36 11.79 8.54
C VAL A 152 -4.77 11.54 9.97
N LEU A 153 -3.87 11.03 10.78
CA LEU A 153 -4.05 10.89 12.22
C LEU A 153 -2.81 11.39 12.95
N THR A 154 -3.03 12.15 14.01
CA THR A 154 -1.97 12.57 14.93
C THR A 154 -2.28 12.07 16.33
N PHE A 155 -1.25 11.60 17.04
CA PHE A 155 -1.47 11.02 18.36
C PHE A 155 -0.21 11.03 19.21
N GLU A 156 -0.37 11.45 20.47
CA GLU A 156 0.60 11.25 21.54
C GLU A 156 -0.12 10.89 22.85
N HIS A 157 0.49 10.04 23.65
CA HIS A 157 -0.06 9.61 24.94
C HIS A 157 1.06 9.14 25.86
N THR A 158 0.83 9.25 27.16
CA THR A 158 1.72 8.71 28.19
C THR A 158 0.95 7.79 29.11
N GLU A 159 1.43 6.58 29.27
CA GLU A 159 0.81 5.57 30.12
C GLU A 159 1.90 4.69 30.75
N ASN A 160 1.80 4.43 32.06
CA ASN A 160 2.73 3.56 32.79
C ASN A 160 4.22 3.90 32.60
N LYS A 161 4.56 5.18 32.47
CA LYS A 161 5.89 5.74 32.16
C LYS A 161 6.38 5.46 30.73
N GLU A 162 5.60 4.87 29.88
CA GLU A 162 5.89 4.73 28.45
C GLU A 162 5.28 5.88 27.68
N VAL A 163 5.97 6.30 26.62
CA VAL A 163 5.53 7.35 25.71
C VAL A 163 5.06 6.70 24.43
N TYR A 164 3.80 6.94 24.08
CA TYR A 164 3.20 6.49 22.82
C TYR A 164 3.11 7.65 21.84
N GLY A 165 3.38 7.36 20.58
CA GLY A 165 3.27 8.32 19.48
C GLY A 165 3.82 7.74 18.19
N TYR A 166 3.61 8.44 17.09
CA TYR A 166 4.10 8.01 15.79
C TYR A 166 5.37 8.78 15.38
N ASP A 167 6.42 8.70 16.22
CA ASP A 167 7.74 9.26 15.90
C ASP A 167 8.42 8.44 14.79
N LYS A 168 8.32 7.11 14.83
CA LYS A 168 8.41 6.27 13.64
C LYS A 168 7.02 6.31 12.98
N VAL A 169 6.90 7.13 11.96
CA VAL A 169 5.61 7.46 11.35
C VAL A 169 4.98 6.25 10.64
N ILE A 170 3.67 6.29 10.46
CA ILE A 170 3.01 5.43 9.50
C ILE A 170 2.83 6.20 8.19
N MET A 171 3.30 5.61 7.11
CA MET A 171 2.91 5.93 5.74
C MET A 171 2.44 4.63 5.09
N LEU A 172 1.14 4.56 4.80
CA LEU A 172 0.55 3.48 4.02
C LEU A 172 0.12 4.03 2.67
N ALA A 173 0.74 3.55 1.60
CA ALA A 173 0.31 3.78 0.24
C ALA A 173 -0.50 2.59 -0.24
N GLY A 174 -1.63 2.85 -0.87
CA GLY A 174 -2.49 1.80 -1.40
C GLY A 174 -3.19 2.24 -2.66
N GLY A 175 -3.99 1.35 -3.23
CA GLY A 175 -4.78 1.70 -4.38
C GLY A 175 -5.48 0.52 -5.02
N VAL A 176 -6.24 0.85 -6.04
CA VAL A 176 -7.01 -0.08 -6.86
C VAL A 176 -6.58 -0.01 -8.31
N GLY A 177 -6.71 -1.13 -8.99
CA GLY A 177 -6.39 -1.27 -10.41
C GLY A 177 -7.23 -2.34 -11.05
N TYR A 178 -7.00 -2.58 -12.32
CA TYR A 178 -7.63 -3.68 -13.05
C TYR A 178 -6.64 -4.31 -14.03
N GLY A 179 -6.97 -5.49 -14.50
CA GLY A 179 -6.24 -6.19 -15.55
C GLY A 179 -7.19 -7.02 -16.41
N THR A 180 -6.64 -7.76 -17.35
CA THR A 180 -7.41 -8.76 -18.09
C THR A 180 -7.46 -10.07 -17.29
N GLN A 181 -8.60 -10.75 -17.30
CA GLN A 181 -8.72 -12.08 -16.69
C GLN A 181 -7.74 -13.09 -17.33
N ARG A 182 -7.41 -12.91 -18.59
CA ARG A 182 -6.42 -13.72 -19.33
C ARG A 182 -5.02 -13.66 -18.69
N ASP A 183 -4.63 -12.48 -18.19
CA ASP A 183 -3.27 -12.18 -17.73
C ASP A 183 -3.12 -12.12 -16.21
N CYS A 184 -4.17 -12.43 -15.44
CA CYS A 184 -4.17 -12.31 -13.98
C CYS A 184 -3.37 -13.40 -13.24
N LEU A 185 -2.89 -14.41 -13.93
CA LEU A 185 -2.01 -15.45 -13.39
C LEU A 185 -0.70 -15.49 -14.16
N LYS A 186 0.40 -15.70 -13.43
CA LYS A 186 1.73 -15.89 -14.02
C LYS A 186 1.78 -17.19 -14.84
N GLY A 187 2.57 -17.19 -15.89
CA GLY A 187 2.89 -18.40 -16.63
C GLY A 187 4.01 -19.19 -15.94
N THR A 188 4.23 -20.41 -16.39
CA THR A 188 5.30 -21.29 -15.89
C THR A 188 6.61 -20.98 -16.63
N PRO A 189 7.70 -20.65 -15.91
CA PRO A 189 9.02 -20.48 -16.51
C PRO A 189 9.53 -21.78 -17.13
N GLU A 190 10.14 -21.66 -18.31
CA GLU A 190 10.80 -22.77 -19.03
C GLU A 190 12.27 -22.42 -19.24
N ALA A 191 13.17 -23.43 -19.32
CA ALA A 191 14.56 -23.20 -19.62
C ALA A 191 14.74 -22.47 -20.96
N GLY A 192 15.59 -21.45 -21.01
CA GLY A 192 15.83 -20.60 -22.18
C GLY A 192 14.96 -19.36 -22.29
N ASN A 193 13.98 -19.16 -21.38
CA ASN A 193 13.29 -17.87 -21.31
C ASN A 193 14.29 -16.78 -20.95
N LYS A 194 14.18 -15.60 -21.56
CA LYS A 194 15.09 -14.49 -21.32
C LYS A 194 14.64 -13.68 -20.11
N VAL A 195 15.60 -13.39 -19.24
CA VAL A 195 15.42 -12.48 -18.11
C VAL A 195 15.66 -11.07 -18.60
N VAL A 196 14.64 -10.23 -18.52
CA VAL A 196 14.65 -8.86 -19.01
C VAL A 196 14.44 -7.89 -17.84
N VAL A 197 15.24 -6.82 -17.80
CA VAL A 197 15.03 -5.68 -16.89
C VAL A 197 14.62 -4.47 -17.72
N ILE A 198 13.54 -3.81 -17.36
CA ILE A 198 13.07 -2.55 -17.95
C ILE A 198 13.11 -1.47 -16.88
N GLY A 199 13.75 -0.33 -17.17
CA GLY A 199 13.81 0.82 -16.27
C GLY A 199 15.22 1.37 -16.06
N GLY A 200 15.39 2.11 -14.97
CA GLY A 200 16.57 2.93 -14.71
C GLY A 200 17.82 2.19 -14.22
N ASP A 201 18.91 2.92 -14.13
CA ASP A 201 20.22 2.42 -13.74
C ASP A 201 20.38 2.29 -12.21
N ASN A 202 21.32 1.47 -11.77
CA ASN A 202 21.74 1.37 -10.38
C ASN A 202 22.62 2.55 -9.95
N TYR A 203 22.29 3.14 -8.81
CA TYR A 203 23.09 4.16 -8.14
C TYR A 203 23.34 3.78 -6.67
N ARG A 204 24.21 4.52 -5.96
CA ARG A 204 24.51 4.30 -4.54
C ARG A 204 23.40 4.87 -3.63
N ILE A 205 22.18 4.39 -3.83
CA ILE A 205 20.96 4.82 -3.14
C ILE A 205 20.12 3.57 -2.87
N GLY A 206 19.38 3.52 -1.75
CA GLY A 206 18.55 2.39 -1.40
C GLY A 206 19.37 1.15 -1.01
N LEU A 207 20.50 1.34 -0.36
CA LEU A 207 21.38 0.24 0.04
C LEU A 207 20.90 -0.39 1.34
N GLY A 208 20.45 -1.64 1.26
CA GLY A 208 19.97 -2.40 2.42
C GLY A 208 18.68 -1.87 3.05
N GLY A 209 17.82 -1.19 2.28
CA GLY A 209 16.60 -0.55 2.76
C GLY A 209 15.68 -1.49 3.52
N GLY A 210 15.43 -2.68 3.00
CA GLY A 210 14.62 -3.70 3.65
C GLY A 210 15.16 -4.14 5.01
N SER A 211 16.47 -4.33 5.13
CA SER A 211 17.12 -4.70 6.40
C SER A 211 17.08 -3.59 7.43
N VAL A 212 17.33 -2.34 7.01
CA VAL A 212 17.32 -1.16 7.90
C VAL A 212 15.90 -0.84 8.37
N SER A 213 14.90 -0.94 7.50
CA SER A 213 13.51 -0.67 7.84
C SER A 213 12.89 -1.71 8.78
N SER A 214 13.44 -2.93 8.81
CA SER A 214 12.95 -4.04 9.63
C SER A 214 13.34 -3.96 11.11
N VAL A 215 14.09 -2.94 11.52
CA VAL A 215 14.46 -2.69 12.92
C VAL A 215 13.91 -1.35 13.41
N ASP A 216 14.06 -1.09 14.72
CA ASP A 216 13.68 0.20 15.30
C ASP A 216 14.48 1.35 14.65
N THR A 217 13.82 2.43 14.31
CA THR A 217 14.46 3.63 13.75
C THR A 217 15.34 4.30 14.82
N GLY A 218 16.51 4.77 14.43
CA GLY A 218 17.55 5.29 15.33
C GLY A 218 18.52 4.22 15.85
N ARG A 219 18.40 2.98 15.36
CA ARG A 219 19.35 1.91 15.71
C ARG A 219 20.70 2.06 15.02
N TYR A 220 20.70 2.55 13.81
CA TYR A 220 21.91 2.80 13.02
C TYR A 220 22.28 4.29 13.01
N SER A 221 23.46 4.62 12.52
CA SER A 221 23.85 6.02 12.29
C SER A 221 22.95 6.66 11.22
N SER A 222 22.75 7.97 11.34
CA SER A 222 21.92 8.74 10.38
C SER A 222 22.36 8.57 8.92
N GLY A 223 23.69 8.42 8.68
CA GLY A 223 24.22 8.19 7.33
C GLY A 223 23.79 6.84 6.75
N ILE A 224 23.76 5.78 7.55
CA ILE A 224 23.29 4.45 7.11
C ILE A 224 21.79 4.50 6.84
N GLU A 225 21.02 5.09 7.76
CA GLU A 225 19.57 5.20 7.63
C GLU A 225 19.16 6.04 6.42
N LEU A 226 19.86 7.15 6.15
CA LEU A 226 19.60 7.99 4.99
C LEU A 226 19.95 7.30 3.66
N ASN A 227 21.06 6.54 3.61
CA ASN A 227 21.46 5.79 2.41
C ASN A 227 20.51 4.62 2.10
N ALA A 228 19.78 4.12 3.09
CA ALA A 228 18.80 3.08 2.91
C ALA A 228 17.50 3.58 2.25
N VAL A 229 17.22 4.89 2.25
CA VAL A 229 16.04 5.47 1.61
C VAL A 229 16.28 5.63 0.11
N GLN A 230 15.36 5.10 -0.68
CA GLN A 230 15.38 5.21 -2.14
C GLN A 230 15.07 6.64 -2.60
N ARG A 231 15.28 6.92 -3.88
CA ARG A 231 14.90 8.16 -4.55
C ARG A 231 13.93 7.84 -5.69
N ALA A 232 12.82 8.56 -5.72
CA ALA A 232 11.75 8.31 -6.68
C ALA A 232 12.01 8.92 -8.04
N ASN A 233 11.69 8.18 -9.10
CA ASN A 233 11.65 8.65 -10.48
C ASN A 233 10.36 8.17 -11.17
N ALA A 234 9.28 8.89 -10.94
CA ALA A 234 7.96 8.54 -11.47
C ALA A 234 7.92 8.49 -13.00
N GLU A 235 8.71 9.32 -13.69
CA GLU A 235 8.79 9.31 -15.16
C GLU A 235 9.36 7.99 -15.67
N MET A 236 10.46 7.52 -15.11
CA MET A 236 11.05 6.23 -15.51
C MET A 236 10.08 5.08 -15.25
N GLN A 237 9.42 5.08 -14.09
CA GLN A 237 8.41 4.07 -13.79
C GLN A 237 7.22 4.14 -14.78
N LYS A 238 6.81 5.33 -15.20
CA LYS A 238 5.77 5.50 -16.22
C LYS A 238 6.18 4.94 -17.56
N ARG A 239 7.42 5.15 -17.99
CA ARG A 239 7.94 4.56 -19.22
C ARG A 239 7.91 3.03 -19.17
N ALA A 240 8.38 2.43 -18.08
CA ALA A 240 8.30 0.98 -17.86
C ALA A 240 6.83 0.48 -17.85
N ASN A 241 5.93 1.21 -17.18
CA ASN A 241 4.50 0.90 -17.18
C ASN A 241 3.89 0.93 -18.59
N ASN A 242 4.28 1.88 -19.43
CA ASN A 242 3.75 1.97 -20.79
C ASN A 242 4.13 0.73 -21.62
N VAL A 243 5.32 0.16 -21.42
CA VAL A 243 5.72 -1.10 -22.04
C VAL A 243 4.84 -2.25 -21.54
N VAL A 244 4.73 -2.41 -20.22
CA VAL A 244 3.89 -3.48 -19.63
C VAL A 244 2.44 -3.36 -20.10
N ARG A 245 1.90 -2.15 -20.10
CA ARG A 245 0.55 -1.87 -20.56
C ARG A 245 0.36 -2.26 -22.03
N ALA A 246 1.29 -1.88 -22.90
CA ALA A 246 1.24 -2.22 -24.32
C ALA A 246 1.16 -3.74 -24.54
N LEU A 247 1.99 -4.51 -23.80
CA LEU A 247 1.99 -5.98 -23.89
C LEU A 247 0.67 -6.61 -23.41
N CYS A 248 0.04 -6.02 -22.37
CA CYS A 248 -1.26 -6.49 -21.86
C CYS A 248 -2.43 -6.12 -22.79
N GLU A 249 -2.32 -5.01 -23.53
CA GLU A 249 -3.35 -4.53 -24.46
C GLU A 249 -3.39 -5.32 -25.77
N GLU A 250 -2.30 -6.01 -26.15
CA GLU A 250 -2.23 -6.87 -27.32
C GLU A 250 -3.06 -8.16 -27.16
N GLU A 251 -3.39 -8.79 -28.26
CA GLU A 251 -4.18 -10.03 -28.28
C GLU A 251 -3.43 -11.19 -27.61
N VAL A 252 -2.10 -11.24 -27.77
CA VAL A 252 -1.22 -12.23 -27.15
C VAL A 252 -0.18 -11.49 -26.31
N ASN A 253 -0.25 -11.63 -24.99
CA ASN A 253 0.76 -11.10 -24.10
C ASN A 253 1.99 -12.03 -24.05
N PRO A 254 3.18 -11.59 -24.51
CA PRO A 254 4.38 -12.44 -24.54
C PRO A 254 5.05 -12.63 -23.18
N VAL A 255 4.58 -11.94 -22.13
CA VAL A 255 5.11 -12.05 -20.78
C VAL A 255 4.78 -13.42 -20.19
N VAL A 256 5.80 -14.13 -19.71
CA VAL A 256 5.64 -15.38 -18.96
C VAL A 256 5.40 -15.06 -17.49
N SER A 257 6.25 -14.20 -16.90
CA SER A 257 6.16 -13.73 -15.52
C SER A 257 6.73 -12.32 -15.42
N ILE A 258 6.26 -11.55 -14.45
CA ILE A 258 6.73 -10.20 -14.16
C ILE A 258 6.81 -9.98 -12.66
N HIS A 259 7.84 -9.27 -12.20
CA HIS A 259 8.03 -8.82 -10.82
C HIS A 259 8.57 -7.40 -10.77
N ASP A 260 8.27 -6.69 -9.70
CA ASP A 260 8.84 -5.37 -9.43
C ASP A 260 10.20 -5.48 -8.74
N HIS A 261 11.02 -4.45 -8.88
CA HIS A 261 12.21 -4.27 -8.07
C HIS A 261 11.84 -3.52 -6.79
N GLY A 262 11.71 -4.25 -5.72
CA GLY A 262 11.44 -3.73 -4.38
C GLY A 262 12.64 -3.93 -3.44
N SER A 263 12.37 -4.44 -2.24
CA SER A 263 13.38 -4.79 -1.24
C SER A 263 14.43 -5.75 -1.79
N ALA A 264 15.70 -5.53 -1.43
CA ALA A 264 16.87 -6.27 -1.90
C ALA A 264 17.14 -6.23 -3.43
N GLY A 265 16.47 -5.37 -4.18
CA GLY A 265 16.81 -5.04 -5.56
C GLY A 265 16.79 -6.21 -6.54
N HIS A 266 17.87 -6.37 -7.32
CA HIS A 266 17.95 -7.42 -8.34
C HIS A 266 17.88 -8.83 -7.78
N VAL A 267 18.47 -9.09 -6.60
CA VAL A 267 18.51 -10.45 -6.06
C VAL A 267 17.11 -10.94 -5.74
N ASN A 268 16.24 -10.11 -5.19
CA ASN A 268 14.87 -10.51 -4.88
C ASN A 268 14.02 -10.62 -6.15
N CYS A 269 13.91 -9.54 -6.91
CA CYS A 269 13.09 -9.50 -8.12
C CYS A 269 13.42 -10.63 -9.11
N LEU A 270 14.71 -10.80 -9.43
CA LEU A 270 15.11 -11.76 -10.47
C LEU A 270 15.08 -13.21 -9.99
N SER A 271 15.28 -13.45 -8.69
CA SER A 271 15.13 -14.80 -8.12
C SER A 271 13.66 -15.23 -8.09
N GLU A 272 12.74 -14.33 -7.74
CA GLU A 272 11.30 -14.63 -7.76
C GLU A 272 10.79 -14.95 -9.18
N LEU A 273 11.35 -14.28 -10.21
CA LEU A 273 11.03 -14.60 -11.61
C LEU A 273 11.39 -16.03 -12.01
N VAL A 274 12.47 -16.57 -11.45
CA VAL A 274 13.05 -17.87 -11.86
C VAL A 274 12.87 -18.95 -10.78
N GLU A 275 12.04 -18.71 -9.76
CA GLU A 275 11.84 -19.59 -8.59
C GLU A 275 11.55 -21.04 -8.98
N GLU A 276 10.75 -21.28 -10.00
CA GLU A 276 10.37 -22.64 -10.42
C GLU A 276 11.41 -23.33 -11.31
N CYS A 277 12.43 -22.61 -11.83
CA CYS A 277 13.29 -23.10 -12.90
C CYS A 277 14.79 -22.92 -12.63
N GLY A 278 15.16 -21.88 -11.89
CA GLY A 278 16.53 -21.41 -11.80
C GLY A 278 16.91 -20.46 -12.94
N GLY A 279 18.01 -19.72 -12.77
CA GLY A 279 18.45 -18.75 -13.76
C GLY A 279 19.87 -18.24 -13.56
N LEU A 280 20.49 -17.80 -14.64
CA LEU A 280 21.82 -17.21 -14.67
C LEU A 280 21.75 -15.77 -15.15
N ILE A 281 22.24 -14.84 -14.34
CA ILE A 281 22.28 -13.41 -14.62
C ILE A 281 23.72 -12.98 -14.95
N ASP A 282 23.90 -12.40 -16.11
CA ASP A 282 25.16 -11.79 -16.55
C ASP A 282 25.26 -10.35 -15.99
N MET A 283 26.09 -10.15 -14.98
CA MET A 283 26.24 -8.86 -14.32
C MET A 283 26.78 -7.76 -15.24
N SER A 284 27.48 -8.12 -16.32
CA SER A 284 27.99 -7.14 -17.30
C SER A 284 26.87 -6.47 -18.11
N LYS A 285 25.67 -7.08 -18.13
CA LYS A 285 24.48 -6.58 -18.83
C LYS A 285 23.52 -5.82 -17.92
N LEU A 286 23.77 -5.77 -16.61
CA LEU A 286 22.95 -5.01 -15.69
C LEU A 286 23.12 -3.50 -15.89
N PRO A 287 22.04 -2.71 -15.73
CA PRO A 287 22.13 -1.25 -15.86
C PRO A 287 22.86 -0.65 -14.63
N ILE A 288 24.04 -0.11 -14.82
CA ILE A 288 24.89 0.46 -13.76
C ILE A 288 25.19 1.92 -14.07
N GLY A 289 24.60 2.83 -13.32
CA GLY A 289 24.85 4.27 -13.41
C GLY A 289 26.09 4.72 -12.61
N ASP A 290 26.33 4.12 -11.43
CA ASP A 290 27.54 4.35 -10.63
C ASP A 290 28.50 3.17 -10.76
N LYS A 291 29.55 3.34 -11.56
CA LYS A 291 30.56 2.31 -11.82
C LYS A 291 31.45 1.98 -10.62
N THR A 292 31.34 2.70 -9.51
CA THR A 292 32.08 2.43 -8.26
C THR A 292 31.38 1.43 -7.35
N LEU A 293 30.18 0.99 -7.71
CA LEU A 293 29.44 -0.02 -6.96
C LEU A 293 30.15 -1.37 -6.99
N SER A 294 30.28 -2.00 -5.84
CA SER A 294 30.71 -3.40 -5.72
C SER A 294 29.64 -4.36 -6.24
N ALA A 295 30.01 -5.59 -6.51
CA ALA A 295 29.07 -6.65 -6.92
C ALA A 295 27.91 -6.82 -5.93
N LYS A 296 28.19 -6.77 -4.62
CA LYS A 296 27.16 -6.85 -3.57
C LYS A 296 26.17 -5.68 -3.65
N GLU A 297 26.68 -4.47 -3.82
CA GLU A 297 25.83 -3.27 -3.94
C GLU A 297 24.98 -3.30 -5.21
N ILE A 298 25.52 -3.77 -6.34
CA ILE A 298 24.76 -3.93 -7.59
C ILE A 298 23.62 -4.93 -7.41
N ILE A 299 23.89 -6.08 -6.81
CA ILE A 299 22.91 -7.17 -6.64
C ILE A 299 21.78 -6.75 -5.70
N ALA A 300 22.07 -6.07 -4.60
CA ALA A 300 21.13 -5.76 -3.52
C ALA A 300 20.64 -4.30 -3.50
N ASN A 301 20.93 -3.53 -4.51
CA ASN A 301 20.56 -2.12 -4.60
C ASN A 301 19.06 -1.96 -4.90
N GLU A 302 18.36 -1.19 -4.05
CA GLU A 302 16.93 -0.95 -4.15
C GLU A 302 16.59 0.30 -5.00
N SER A 303 17.22 0.48 -6.15
CA SER A 303 16.75 1.43 -7.15
C SER A 303 15.48 0.89 -7.80
N GLN A 304 14.34 1.51 -7.52
CA GLN A 304 13.02 0.89 -7.66
C GLN A 304 12.32 1.09 -9.01
N GLU A 305 12.74 2.02 -9.84
CA GLU A 305 12.05 2.32 -11.11
C GLU A 305 12.33 1.26 -12.20
N ARG A 306 12.21 -0.01 -11.81
CA ARG A 306 12.50 -1.16 -12.68
C ARG A 306 11.48 -2.26 -12.51
N MET A 307 11.26 -2.99 -13.60
CA MET A 307 10.48 -4.22 -13.63
C MET A 307 11.35 -5.33 -14.21
N GLY A 308 11.26 -6.51 -13.62
CA GLY A 308 11.85 -7.73 -14.16
C GLY A 308 10.78 -8.54 -14.89
N LEU A 309 11.11 -9.06 -16.07
CA LEU A 309 10.20 -9.87 -16.89
C LEU A 309 10.89 -11.14 -17.37
N LEU A 310 10.12 -12.21 -17.47
CA LEU A 310 10.49 -13.37 -18.29
C LEU A 310 9.76 -13.28 -19.63
N ILE A 311 10.53 -13.32 -20.71
CA ILE A 311 10.04 -13.21 -22.09
C ILE A 311 10.58 -14.40 -22.87
N LYS A 312 9.76 -14.99 -23.74
CA LYS A 312 10.23 -16.00 -24.70
C LYS A 312 11.17 -15.35 -25.71
N GLU A 313 12.22 -16.07 -26.12
CA GLU A 313 13.27 -15.51 -26.99
C GLU A 313 12.72 -14.91 -28.28
N GLU A 314 11.75 -15.57 -28.92
CA GLU A 314 11.12 -15.12 -30.16
C GLU A 314 10.37 -13.78 -30.04
N ALA A 315 9.98 -13.36 -28.81
CA ALA A 315 9.26 -12.12 -28.57
C ALA A 315 10.18 -10.94 -28.19
N ILE A 316 11.47 -11.16 -27.96
CA ILE A 316 12.40 -10.12 -27.46
C ILE A 316 12.44 -8.91 -28.39
N GLU A 317 12.51 -9.08 -29.70
CA GLU A 317 12.55 -7.96 -30.64
C GLU A 317 11.24 -7.19 -30.71
N HIS A 318 10.11 -7.86 -30.53
CA HIS A 318 8.82 -7.18 -30.42
C HIS A 318 8.75 -6.29 -29.18
N VAL A 319 9.11 -6.83 -28.00
CA VAL A 319 9.18 -6.06 -26.74
C VAL A 319 10.18 -4.91 -26.84
N ARG A 320 11.34 -5.11 -27.50
CA ARG A 320 12.35 -4.07 -27.70
C ARG A 320 11.81 -2.88 -28.49
N LYS A 321 11.06 -3.11 -29.58
CA LYS A 321 10.44 -2.03 -30.38
C LYS A 321 9.46 -1.21 -29.55
N ILE A 322 8.67 -1.87 -28.69
CA ILE A 322 7.74 -1.18 -27.79
C ILE A 322 8.54 -0.37 -26.75
N ALA A 323 9.57 -0.96 -26.15
CA ALA A 323 10.41 -0.27 -25.15
C ALA A 323 11.12 0.97 -25.75
N GLU A 324 11.63 0.87 -26.98
CA GLU A 324 12.23 1.99 -27.71
C GLU A 324 11.21 3.10 -27.98
N ARG A 325 10.01 2.77 -28.43
CA ARG A 325 8.92 3.73 -28.63
C ARG A 325 8.59 4.49 -27.33
N GLU A 326 8.51 3.77 -26.19
CA GLU A 326 8.21 4.35 -24.88
C GLU A 326 9.44 5.00 -24.22
N ARG A 327 10.62 4.92 -24.86
CA ARG A 327 11.90 5.37 -24.29
C ARG A 327 12.21 4.74 -22.93
N ALA A 328 11.76 3.51 -22.73
CA ALA A 328 12.05 2.69 -21.56
C ALA A 328 13.33 1.88 -21.83
N PRO A 329 14.41 2.09 -21.08
CA PRO A 329 15.60 1.26 -21.22
C PRO A 329 15.25 -0.21 -20.98
N MET A 330 15.73 -1.08 -21.87
CA MET A 330 15.47 -2.53 -21.81
C MET A 330 16.78 -3.31 -21.93
N TYR A 331 17.01 -4.22 -21.00
CA TYR A 331 18.23 -5.01 -20.89
C TYR A 331 17.87 -6.49 -20.81
N VAL A 332 18.42 -7.31 -21.71
CA VAL A 332 18.35 -8.77 -21.60
C VAL A 332 19.55 -9.22 -20.77
N VAL A 333 19.31 -9.48 -19.49
CA VAL A 333 20.37 -9.64 -18.48
C VAL A 333 20.72 -11.09 -18.17
N GLY A 334 19.93 -12.06 -18.64
CA GLY A 334 20.16 -13.46 -18.35
C GLY A 334 19.11 -14.36 -18.97
N GLU A 335 19.12 -15.61 -18.53
CA GLU A 335 18.16 -16.62 -18.98
C GLU A 335 17.85 -17.63 -17.87
N THR A 336 16.72 -18.29 -18.00
CA THR A 336 16.35 -19.43 -17.14
C THR A 336 17.13 -20.67 -17.54
N THR A 337 17.60 -21.44 -16.57
CA THR A 337 18.53 -22.56 -16.78
C THR A 337 17.91 -23.94 -16.67
N GLY A 338 16.85 -24.09 -15.89
CA GLY A 338 16.23 -25.39 -15.60
C GLY A 338 16.99 -26.25 -14.58
N ASP A 339 18.04 -25.73 -13.98
CA ASP A 339 18.89 -26.46 -13.00
C ASP A 339 18.53 -26.17 -11.54
N HIS A 340 17.48 -25.36 -11.29
CA HIS A 340 17.01 -24.93 -9.98
C HIS A 340 18.09 -24.20 -9.15
N ARG A 341 19.02 -23.50 -9.82
CA ARG A 341 20.01 -22.62 -9.19
C ARG A 341 19.80 -21.20 -9.67
N PHE A 342 20.03 -20.23 -8.81
CA PHE A 342 20.02 -18.84 -9.17
C PHE A 342 21.40 -18.25 -8.92
N ALA A 343 22.01 -17.66 -9.95
CA ALA A 343 23.35 -17.14 -9.89
C ALA A 343 23.51 -15.80 -10.61
N PHE A 344 24.38 -14.94 -10.05
CA PHE A 344 24.94 -13.78 -10.74
C PHE A 344 26.38 -14.10 -11.14
N GLN A 345 26.72 -13.85 -12.41
CA GLN A 345 28.06 -14.11 -12.94
C GLN A 345 28.70 -12.84 -13.48
N GLN A 346 29.93 -12.55 -13.07
CA GLN A 346 30.75 -11.46 -13.60
C GLN A 346 31.40 -11.85 -14.94
N ALA A 347 31.93 -10.86 -15.67
CA ALA A 347 32.57 -11.09 -16.96
C ALA A 347 33.80 -12.02 -16.89
N ASP A 348 34.45 -12.09 -15.74
CA ASP A 348 35.61 -13.00 -15.50
C ASP A 348 35.16 -14.42 -15.07
N GLY A 349 33.84 -14.70 -15.04
CA GLY A 349 33.27 -15.99 -14.66
C GLY A 349 33.08 -16.17 -13.15
N VAL A 350 33.51 -15.21 -12.30
CA VAL A 350 33.27 -15.26 -10.87
C VAL A 350 31.77 -15.11 -10.57
N ARG A 351 31.27 -15.92 -9.68
CA ARG A 351 29.87 -15.89 -9.21
C ARG A 351 29.79 -15.36 -7.79
N PRO A 352 29.59 -14.07 -7.57
CA PRO A 352 29.45 -13.50 -6.22
C PRO A 352 28.19 -13.95 -5.49
N PHE A 353 27.21 -14.50 -6.21
CA PHE A 353 26.00 -15.09 -5.69
C PHE A 353 25.67 -16.36 -6.52
N ASP A 354 25.52 -17.50 -5.88
CA ASP A 354 25.15 -18.78 -6.51
C ASP A 354 24.54 -19.71 -5.45
N LEU A 355 23.18 -19.78 -5.45
CA LEU A 355 22.44 -20.58 -4.48
C LEU A 355 21.42 -21.47 -5.18
N ALA A 356 21.12 -22.62 -4.58
CA ALA A 356 19.96 -23.39 -4.98
C ALA A 356 18.68 -22.62 -4.64
N VAL A 357 17.70 -22.64 -5.52
CA VAL A 357 16.39 -21.96 -5.34
C VAL A 357 15.71 -22.40 -4.04
N GLU A 358 15.82 -23.70 -3.70
CA GLU A 358 15.29 -24.24 -2.44
C GLU A 358 15.92 -23.58 -1.18
N GLN A 359 17.19 -23.16 -1.25
CA GLN A 359 17.85 -22.45 -0.14
C GLN A 359 17.33 -21.02 0.04
N MET A 360 16.79 -20.42 -1.02
CA MET A 360 16.23 -19.07 -1.00
C MET A 360 14.74 -19.07 -0.62
N PHE A 361 13.96 -19.95 -1.22
CA PHE A 361 12.50 -20.00 -1.10
C PHE A 361 11.97 -21.19 -0.30
N GLY A 362 12.85 -22.02 0.23
CA GLY A 362 12.49 -23.12 1.11
C GLY A 362 11.79 -22.65 2.40
N SER A 363 11.24 -23.59 3.15
CA SER A 363 10.50 -23.26 4.36
C SER A 363 11.42 -22.64 5.42
N SER A 364 11.19 -21.38 5.76
CA SER A 364 11.84 -20.73 6.90
C SER A 364 11.52 -21.46 8.21
N PRO A 365 12.45 -21.52 9.17
CA PRO A 365 12.15 -22.02 10.51
C PRO A 365 10.95 -21.28 11.11
N LYS A 366 10.07 -22.02 11.77
CA LYS A 366 8.93 -21.41 12.45
C LYS A 366 9.40 -20.42 13.51
N THR A 367 8.90 -19.20 13.46
CA THR A 367 9.10 -18.21 14.53
C THR A 367 8.04 -18.44 15.60
N TYR A 368 8.49 -18.63 16.83
CA TYR A 368 7.61 -18.72 18.00
C TYR A 368 7.67 -17.38 18.74
N MET A 369 6.51 -16.72 18.84
CA MET A 369 6.34 -15.52 19.65
C MET A 369 5.67 -15.95 20.94
N VAL A 370 6.42 -15.89 22.05
CA VAL A 370 5.95 -16.30 23.38
C VAL A 370 5.83 -15.05 24.22
N ASP A 371 4.61 -14.71 24.62
CA ASP A 371 4.30 -13.50 25.35
C ASP A 371 3.15 -13.74 26.35
N LYS A 372 2.92 -12.78 27.23
CA LYS A 372 1.87 -12.82 28.24
C LYS A 372 0.77 -11.84 27.89
N THR A 373 -0.46 -12.22 28.13
CA THR A 373 -1.57 -11.27 28.09
C THR A 373 -1.42 -10.28 29.23
N VAL A 374 -1.37 -8.99 28.90
CA VAL A 374 -1.39 -7.87 29.86
C VAL A 374 -2.78 -7.23 29.78
N GLU A 375 -3.52 -7.33 30.89
CA GLU A 375 -4.82 -6.67 31.00
C GLU A 375 -4.63 -5.19 31.26
N ARG A 376 -5.35 -4.37 30.54
CA ARG A 376 -5.41 -2.89 30.73
C ARG A 376 -6.84 -2.50 31.10
N HIS A 377 -6.97 -1.68 32.11
CA HIS A 377 -8.25 -1.19 32.60
C HIS A 377 -8.29 0.32 32.48
N TYR A 378 -9.32 0.82 31.83
CA TYR A 378 -9.52 2.25 31.63
C TYR A 378 -10.85 2.67 32.25
N GLU A 379 -10.85 3.83 32.91
CA GLU A 379 -12.08 4.43 33.38
C GLU A 379 -12.89 4.96 32.19
N MET A 380 -14.21 4.88 32.31
CA MET A 380 -15.10 5.50 31.32
C MET A 380 -14.95 7.02 31.36
N PRO A 381 -14.80 7.69 30.20
CA PRO A 381 -14.69 9.14 30.15
C PRO A 381 -15.95 9.78 30.72
N LYS A 382 -15.74 10.86 31.50
CA LYS A 382 -16.81 11.68 32.07
C LYS A 382 -16.96 12.96 31.27
N TYR A 383 -18.16 13.22 30.78
CA TYR A 383 -18.45 14.41 29.98
C TYR A 383 -19.33 15.38 30.78
N GLU A 384 -18.98 16.67 30.71
CA GLU A 384 -19.75 17.77 31.27
C GLU A 384 -20.55 18.44 30.13
N LEU A 385 -21.88 18.46 30.24
CA LEU A 385 -22.75 19.09 29.21
C LEU A 385 -22.47 20.59 29.03
N SER A 386 -22.03 21.26 30.06
CA SER A 386 -21.61 22.68 30.02
C SER A 386 -20.42 22.92 29.08
N LYS A 387 -19.60 21.89 28.84
CA LYS A 387 -18.41 21.94 27.98
C LYS A 387 -18.64 21.40 26.56
N LEU A 388 -19.88 21.16 26.18
CA LEU A 388 -20.19 20.58 24.87
C LEU A 388 -19.60 21.38 23.70
N HIS A 389 -19.66 22.71 23.79
CA HIS A 389 -19.08 23.59 22.76
C HIS A 389 -17.55 23.47 22.69
N GLU A 390 -16.88 23.39 23.83
CA GLU A 390 -15.43 23.17 23.91
C GLU A 390 -15.05 21.81 23.28
N TYR A 391 -15.76 20.73 23.65
CA TYR A 391 -15.51 19.40 23.06
C TYR A 391 -15.71 19.39 21.56
N LEU A 392 -16.77 20.03 21.06
CA LEU A 392 -17.02 20.15 19.62
C LEU A 392 -15.89 20.92 18.92
N THR A 393 -15.47 22.04 19.50
CA THR A 393 -14.37 22.86 18.95
C THR A 393 -13.08 22.06 18.90
N ASN A 394 -12.75 21.32 19.95
CA ASN A 394 -11.55 20.49 20.03
C ASN A 394 -11.57 19.38 18.95
N VAL A 395 -12.70 18.70 18.79
CA VAL A 395 -12.84 17.66 17.75
C VAL A 395 -12.67 18.25 16.34
N LEU A 396 -13.26 19.42 16.06
CA LEU A 396 -13.16 20.09 14.76
C LEU A 396 -11.74 20.60 14.45
N GLN A 397 -10.87 20.72 15.45
CA GLN A 397 -9.48 21.13 15.29
C GLN A 397 -8.49 19.98 15.15
N LEU A 398 -8.90 18.72 15.39
CA LEU A 398 -8.03 17.57 15.18
C LEU A 398 -7.62 17.45 13.71
N GLU A 399 -6.36 17.14 13.43
CA GLU A 399 -5.86 16.95 12.06
C GLU A 399 -6.66 15.90 11.28
N ALA A 400 -7.22 14.90 11.96
CA ALA A 400 -8.09 13.89 11.35
C ALA A 400 -9.38 14.49 10.80
N VAL A 401 -9.92 15.56 11.40
CA VAL A 401 -11.22 16.17 11.09
C VAL A 401 -11.07 17.51 10.37
N ALA A 402 -10.12 18.34 10.79
CA ALA A 402 -9.93 19.71 10.31
C ALA A 402 -9.60 19.79 8.81
N CYS A 403 -9.74 21.01 8.26
CA CYS A 403 -9.29 21.33 6.91
C CYS A 403 -7.80 21.00 6.75
N LYS A 404 -7.45 20.38 5.63
CA LYS A 404 -6.08 19.91 5.32
C LYS A 404 -5.45 20.69 4.15
N ASP A 405 -5.84 21.98 3.97
CA ASP A 405 -5.36 22.79 2.84
C ASP A 405 -3.85 23.10 2.91
N TRP A 406 -3.23 22.90 4.06
CA TRP A 406 -1.78 22.95 4.26
C TRP A 406 -1.05 21.68 3.79
N LEU A 407 -1.79 20.61 3.46
CA LEU A 407 -1.30 19.39 2.81
C LEU A 407 -1.74 19.35 1.34
N THR A 408 -1.16 18.45 0.56
CA THR A 408 -1.56 18.25 -0.84
C THR A 408 -2.87 17.46 -0.91
N ASN A 409 -4.00 18.13 -0.82
CA ASN A 409 -5.33 17.50 -0.80
C ASN A 409 -6.28 17.95 -1.92
N LYS A 410 -6.03 19.10 -2.56
CA LYS A 410 -6.91 19.65 -3.61
C LYS A 410 -6.35 19.56 -5.03
N VAL A 411 -5.03 19.41 -5.19
CA VAL A 411 -4.37 19.31 -6.49
C VAL A 411 -4.22 17.86 -6.93
N ASP A 412 -4.23 17.65 -8.25
CA ASP A 412 -3.89 16.38 -8.91
C ASP A 412 -4.76 15.19 -8.49
N ARG A 413 -6.03 15.45 -8.20
CA ARG A 413 -7.01 14.45 -7.74
C ARG A 413 -7.76 13.74 -8.85
N SER A 414 -7.59 14.15 -10.09
CA SER A 414 -8.37 13.66 -11.23
C SER A 414 -7.52 13.42 -12.47
N VAL A 415 -6.21 13.26 -12.33
CA VAL A 415 -5.33 12.92 -13.45
C VAL A 415 -5.84 11.64 -14.13
N THR A 416 -5.74 11.55 -15.46
CA THR A 416 -6.33 10.53 -16.34
C THR A 416 -7.84 10.62 -16.60
N GLY A 417 -8.61 11.39 -15.85
CA GLY A 417 -10.00 11.72 -16.17
C GLY A 417 -11.04 10.62 -15.90
N LYS A 418 -10.69 9.56 -15.17
CA LYS A 418 -11.62 8.46 -14.83
C LYS A 418 -12.21 8.56 -13.42
N ILE A 419 -11.89 9.60 -12.66
CA ILE A 419 -12.31 9.71 -11.26
C ILE A 419 -13.76 10.15 -11.21
N ALA A 420 -14.62 9.30 -10.65
CA ALA A 420 -16.03 9.57 -10.42
C ALA A 420 -16.28 10.23 -9.05
N ARG A 421 -15.49 9.87 -8.05
CA ARG A 421 -15.55 10.45 -6.71
C ARG A 421 -14.14 10.51 -6.11
N GLN A 422 -13.78 11.66 -5.58
CA GLN A 422 -12.53 11.89 -4.85
C GLN A 422 -12.82 12.55 -3.50
N GLN A 423 -11.81 12.74 -2.67
CA GLN A 423 -11.98 13.17 -1.28
C GLN A 423 -12.57 14.58 -1.12
N CYS A 424 -12.22 15.54 -1.97
CA CYS A 424 -12.73 16.92 -1.90
C CYS A 424 -14.08 17.04 -2.58
N GLN A 425 -15.07 17.61 -1.88
CA GLN A 425 -16.45 17.69 -2.31
C GLN A 425 -17.08 19.08 -2.02
N GLY A 426 -18.18 19.36 -2.71
CA GLY A 426 -18.95 20.60 -2.56
C GLY A 426 -18.27 21.82 -3.15
N GLU A 427 -18.88 23.00 -3.01
CA GLU A 427 -18.38 24.27 -3.54
C GLU A 427 -17.04 24.67 -2.91
N LEU A 428 -16.88 24.39 -1.61
CA LEU A 428 -15.67 24.73 -0.86
C LEU A 428 -14.52 23.72 -1.06
N GLN A 429 -14.77 22.61 -1.77
CA GLN A 429 -13.79 21.54 -1.98
C GLN A 429 -13.14 21.06 -0.67
N LEU A 430 -13.97 20.75 0.32
CA LEU A 430 -13.53 20.21 1.60
C LEU A 430 -13.31 18.69 1.49
N PRO A 431 -12.37 18.10 2.25
CA PRO A 431 -12.09 16.66 2.24
C PRO A 431 -13.16 15.88 3.05
N LEU A 432 -14.38 15.82 2.53
CA LEU A 432 -15.55 15.26 3.19
C LEU A 432 -15.85 13.81 2.76
N SER A 433 -15.24 13.32 1.68
CA SER A 433 -15.55 11.99 1.15
C SER A 433 -14.48 10.99 1.53
N ASP A 434 -14.85 10.00 2.34
CA ASP A 434 -14.00 8.89 2.73
C ASP A 434 -14.18 7.65 1.81
N CYS A 435 -14.96 7.83 0.72
CA CYS A 435 -15.12 6.87 -0.37
C CYS A 435 -14.60 7.44 -1.68
N GLY A 436 -13.53 6.86 -2.21
CA GLY A 436 -13.03 7.16 -3.56
C GLY A 436 -13.63 6.21 -4.59
N VAL A 437 -14.00 6.70 -5.77
CA VAL A 437 -14.55 5.88 -6.87
C VAL A 437 -13.91 6.24 -8.19
N VAL A 438 -13.46 5.23 -8.94
CA VAL A 438 -12.87 5.36 -10.25
C VAL A 438 -13.61 4.51 -11.27
N ALA A 439 -13.87 5.05 -12.46
CA ALA A 439 -14.44 4.32 -13.57
C ALA A 439 -13.39 3.41 -14.23
N LEU A 440 -13.79 2.26 -14.74
CA LEU A 440 -12.90 1.32 -15.41
C LEU A 440 -12.63 1.68 -16.88
N ASP A 441 -13.62 2.26 -17.56
CA ASP A 441 -13.49 2.76 -18.91
C ASP A 441 -14.07 4.18 -19.08
N TYR A 442 -14.10 4.73 -20.28
CA TYR A 442 -14.54 6.12 -20.55
C TYR A 442 -16.02 6.25 -20.94
N ARG A 443 -16.71 5.17 -21.25
CA ARG A 443 -18.09 5.17 -21.73
C ARG A 443 -19.04 4.39 -20.83
N GLY A 444 -18.52 3.43 -20.10
CA GLY A 444 -19.28 2.58 -19.21
C GLY A 444 -19.66 3.26 -17.89
N GLU A 445 -20.41 2.54 -17.10
CA GLU A 445 -20.88 2.96 -15.78
C GLU A 445 -20.20 2.16 -14.66
N LYS A 446 -19.41 1.14 -15.00
CA LYS A 446 -18.73 0.26 -14.05
C LYS A 446 -17.49 0.91 -13.48
N GLY A 447 -17.22 0.62 -12.21
CA GLY A 447 -16.09 1.18 -11.51
C GLY A 447 -15.60 0.35 -10.34
N ILE A 448 -14.65 0.93 -9.60
CA ILE A 448 -14.15 0.41 -8.33
C ILE A 448 -14.28 1.51 -7.28
N ALA A 449 -14.84 1.16 -6.13
CA ALA A 449 -14.81 1.99 -4.93
C ALA A 449 -13.67 1.54 -4.03
N THR A 450 -13.08 2.49 -3.30
CA THR A 450 -12.09 2.24 -2.26
C THR A 450 -12.31 3.14 -1.06
N SER A 451 -11.99 2.62 0.12
CA SER A 451 -12.09 3.33 1.39
C SER A 451 -11.05 2.81 2.38
N LEU A 452 -10.91 3.50 3.49
CA LEU A 452 -9.96 3.20 4.55
C LEU A 452 -10.65 3.15 5.90
N GLY A 453 -10.08 2.37 6.84
CA GLY A 453 -10.51 2.34 8.22
C GLY A 453 -9.36 2.02 9.18
N HIS A 454 -9.33 2.70 10.33
CA HIS A 454 -8.32 2.50 11.37
C HIS A 454 -8.83 3.05 12.72
N ALA A 455 -8.48 2.38 13.82
CA ALA A 455 -8.88 2.79 15.17
C ALA A 455 -7.77 2.51 16.20
N PRO A 456 -6.57 3.11 16.07
CA PRO A 456 -5.44 2.79 16.93
C PRO A 456 -5.65 3.21 18.39
N GLN A 457 -6.41 4.27 18.67
CA GLN A 457 -6.73 4.68 20.03
C GLN A 457 -7.59 3.62 20.74
N ALA A 458 -8.60 3.09 20.03
CA ALA A 458 -9.40 1.98 20.54
C ALA A 458 -8.55 0.71 20.68
N ALA A 459 -7.64 0.45 19.73
CA ALA A 459 -6.72 -0.69 19.79
C ALA A 459 -5.75 -0.60 20.97
N LEU A 460 -5.33 0.61 21.37
CA LEU A 460 -4.49 0.81 22.55
C LEU A 460 -5.23 0.35 23.82
N ALA A 461 -6.51 0.63 23.93
CA ALA A 461 -7.35 0.17 25.03
C ALA A 461 -7.70 -1.32 24.91
N ASP A 462 -8.24 -1.73 23.76
CA ASP A 462 -8.66 -3.10 23.45
C ASP A 462 -8.30 -3.45 22.00
N PRO A 463 -7.30 -4.34 21.77
CA PRO A 463 -6.85 -4.67 20.42
C PRO A 463 -7.92 -5.38 19.58
N ALA A 464 -8.85 -6.12 20.20
CA ALA A 464 -9.97 -6.76 19.49
C ALA A 464 -10.97 -5.71 19.00
N ALA A 465 -11.38 -4.80 19.89
CA ALA A 465 -12.32 -3.72 19.55
C ALA A 465 -11.74 -2.80 18.48
N GLY A 466 -10.46 -2.39 18.61
CA GLY A 466 -9.79 -1.55 17.61
C GLY A 466 -9.74 -2.19 16.23
N SER A 467 -9.50 -3.48 16.15
CA SER A 467 -9.48 -4.22 14.87
C SER A 467 -10.85 -4.32 14.22
N ILE A 468 -11.89 -4.60 15.01
CA ILE A 468 -13.28 -4.63 14.53
C ILE A 468 -13.71 -3.25 14.04
N LEU A 469 -13.38 -2.20 14.80
CA LEU A 469 -13.68 -0.82 14.41
C LEU A 469 -12.98 -0.41 13.12
N SER A 470 -11.72 -0.83 12.91
CA SER A 470 -11.00 -0.56 11.66
C SER A 470 -11.69 -1.17 10.44
N VAL A 471 -12.20 -2.40 10.54
CA VAL A 471 -13.01 -3.02 9.47
C VAL A 471 -14.34 -2.29 9.31
N SER A 472 -15.01 -1.98 10.41
CA SER A 472 -16.31 -1.31 10.39
C SER A 472 -16.23 0.07 9.74
N GLU A 473 -15.19 0.86 10.05
CA GLU A 473 -14.94 2.17 9.43
C GLU A 473 -14.73 2.03 7.93
N ALA A 474 -13.85 1.12 7.49
CA ALA A 474 -13.62 0.89 6.06
C ALA A 474 -14.91 0.54 5.32
N LEU A 475 -15.75 -0.33 5.89
CA LEU A 475 -17.02 -0.73 5.27
C LEU A 475 -18.06 0.39 5.28
N THR A 476 -18.22 1.11 6.40
CA THR A 476 -19.19 2.22 6.50
C THR A 476 -18.83 3.39 5.60
N ASN A 477 -17.53 3.58 5.30
CA ASN A 477 -17.08 4.52 4.29
C ASN A 477 -17.37 4.02 2.86
N LEU A 478 -17.31 2.72 2.61
CA LEU A 478 -17.46 2.14 1.27
C LEU A 478 -18.93 2.07 0.77
N ILE A 479 -19.89 1.87 1.67
CA ILE A 479 -21.30 1.62 1.31
C ILE A 479 -22.02 2.77 0.59
N TRP A 480 -21.42 3.93 0.50
CA TRP A 480 -21.94 5.08 -0.24
C TRP A 480 -21.80 4.93 -1.76
N ALA A 481 -21.01 3.96 -2.23
CA ALA A 481 -20.98 3.52 -3.61
C ALA A 481 -21.97 2.36 -3.83
N PRO A 482 -22.69 2.30 -4.97
CA PRO A 482 -23.60 1.21 -5.29
C PRO A 482 -22.79 -0.04 -5.66
N LEU A 483 -22.40 -0.83 -4.66
CA LEU A 483 -21.64 -2.06 -4.82
C LEU A 483 -22.44 -3.07 -5.66
N ALA A 484 -21.77 -3.74 -6.61
CA ALA A 484 -22.43 -4.57 -7.63
C ALA A 484 -23.17 -5.77 -7.02
N GLU A 485 -22.60 -6.42 -6.01
CA GLU A 485 -23.17 -7.57 -5.30
C GLU A 485 -23.11 -7.37 -3.78
N GLY A 486 -23.28 -6.11 -3.32
CA GLY A 486 -23.18 -5.79 -1.90
C GLY A 486 -21.79 -6.16 -1.33
N LEU A 487 -21.76 -6.78 -0.15
CA LEU A 487 -20.50 -7.15 0.50
C LEU A 487 -19.75 -8.29 -0.22
N ASP A 488 -20.43 -9.10 -1.04
CA ASP A 488 -19.80 -10.19 -1.79
C ASP A 488 -18.83 -9.68 -2.86
N SER A 489 -18.97 -8.41 -3.29
CA SER A 489 -18.05 -7.75 -4.21
C SER A 489 -16.89 -7.03 -3.51
N VAL A 490 -16.78 -7.11 -2.18
CA VAL A 490 -15.78 -6.41 -1.39
C VAL A 490 -14.64 -7.35 -0.98
N SER A 491 -13.41 -6.87 -1.15
CA SER A 491 -12.20 -7.48 -0.60
C SER A 491 -11.42 -6.46 0.23
N LEU A 492 -10.72 -6.94 1.26
CA LEU A 492 -9.97 -6.11 2.17
C LEU A 492 -8.47 -6.36 2.05
N SER A 493 -7.66 -5.33 2.29
CA SER A 493 -6.24 -5.44 2.62
C SER A 493 -6.04 -5.00 4.07
N ALA A 494 -5.47 -5.86 4.91
CA ALA A 494 -5.20 -5.52 6.31
C ALA A 494 -3.69 -5.35 6.53
N ASN A 495 -3.30 -4.17 7.02
CA ASN A 495 -1.89 -3.80 7.19
C ASN A 495 -1.63 -3.49 8.66
N TRP A 496 -0.75 -4.29 9.27
CA TRP A 496 -0.46 -4.29 10.70
C TRP A 496 0.85 -3.55 10.97
N MET A 497 0.80 -2.48 11.77
CA MET A 497 1.94 -1.73 12.28
C MET A 497 1.96 -1.90 13.79
N TRP A 498 2.89 -2.70 14.33
CA TRP A 498 2.86 -3.13 15.72
C TRP A 498 4.24 -3.08 16.39
N PRO A 499 4.36 -2.64 17.65
CA PRO A 499 5.63 -2.58 18.37
C PRO A 499 5.99 -3.92 19.00
N CYS A 500 5.90 -5.03 18.26
CA CYS A 500 6.23 -6.35 18.71
C CYS A 500 7.68 -6.43 19.20
N ARG A 501 7.95 -7.27 20.20
CA ARG A 501 9.28 -7.49 20.80
C ARG A 501 9.88 -6.25 21.48
N SER A 502 9.23 -5.12 21.44
CA SER A 502 9.67 -3.88 22.09
C SER A 502 9.00 -3.66 23.44
N GLN A 503 7.88 -4.35 23.68
CA GLN A 503 7.04 -4.23 24.86
C GLN A 503 6.45 -5.58 25.27
N GLU A 504 6.42 -5.85 26.58
CA GLU A 504 5.73 -7.02 27.13
C GLU A 504 4.22 -6.93 26.84
N GLY A 505 3.64 -8.03 26.37
CA GLY A 505 2.23 -8.15 26.05
C GLY A 505 1.84 -7.74 24.63
N GLU A 506 2.70 -7.07 23.86
CA GLU A 506 2.31 -6.57 22.51
C GLU A 506 2.23 -7.69 21.46
N ASP A 507 2.99 -8.76 21.58
CA ASP A 507 2.84 -9.93 20.71
C ASP A 507 1.49 -10.63 20.96
N ALA A 508 1.07 -10.74 22.23
CA ALA A 508 -0.24 -11.28 22.59
C ALA A 508 -1.40 -10.38 22.15
N ARG A 509 -1.21 -9.07 22.21
CA ARG A 509 -2.18 -8.07 21.72
C ARG A 509 -2.33 -8.13 20.20
N LEU A 510 -1.24 -8.28 19.45
CA LEU A 510 -1.28 -8.50 17.99
C LEU A 510 -2.06 -9.77 17.66
N TYR A 511 -1.80 -10.88 18.37
CA TYR A 511 -2.56 -12.12 18.17
C TYR A 511 -4.06 -11.90 18.36
N THR A 512 -4.45 -11.22 19.43
CA THR A 512 -5.86 -10.91 19.76
C THR A 512 -6.49 -10.04 18.68
N ALA A 513 -5.79 -9.01 18.23
CA ALA A 513 -6.20 -8.10 17.16
C ALA A 513 -6.44 -8.84 15.83
N VAL A 514 -5.47 -9.66 15.40
CA VAL A 514 -5.57 -10.45 14.16
C VAL A 514 -6.71 -11.47 14.23
N LYS A 515 -6.88 -12.12 15.40
CA LYS A 515 -7.96 -13.08 15.61
C LYS A 515 -9.34 -12.42 15.51
N ALA A 516 -9.52 -11.29 16.19
CA ALA A 516 -10.79 -10.54 16.18
C ALA A 516 -11.16 -10.06 14.78
N LEU A 517 -10.21 -9.51 14.03
CA LEU A 517 -10.43 -9.10 12.64
C LEU A 517 -10.82 -10.29 11.76
N SER A 518 -10.09 -11.41 11.87
CA SER A 518 -10.38 -12.62 11.09
C SER A 518 -11.76 -13.17 11.37
N ASP A 519 -12.12 -13.29 12.65
CA ASP A 519 -13.43 -13.83 13.05
C ASP A 519 -14.57 -12.90 12.61
N PHE A 520 -14.39 -11.58 12.71
CA PHE A 520 -15.37 -10.58 12.28
C PHE A 520 -15.56 -10.60 10.76
N CYS A 521 -14.47 -10.66 9.97
CA CYS A 521 -14.55 -10.77 8.52
C CYS A 521 -15.24 -12.08 8.08
N CYS A 522 -14.95 -13.21 8.74
CA CYS A 522 -15.65 -14.47 8.49
C CYS A 522 -17.16 -14.35 8.78
N ALA A 523 -17.52 -13.69 9.88
CA ALA A 523 -18.94 -13.49 10.23
C ALA A 523 -19.67 -12.58 9.22
N LEU A 524 -18.99 -11.61 8.63
CA LEU A 524 -19.50 -10.74 7.57
C LEU A 524 -19.43 -11.36 6.17
N GLN A 525 -18.84 -12.54 6.03
CA GLN A 525 -18.59 -13.22 4.76
C GLN A 525 -17.71 -12.41 3.78
N ILE A 526 -16.76 -11.65 4.32
CA ILE A 526 -15.80 -10.84 3.56
C ILE A 526 -14.41 -11.47 3.66
N ASN A 527 -13.64 -11.40 2.57
CA ASN A 527 -12.28 -11.92 2.51
C ASN A 527 -11.22 -10.83 2.72
N VAL A 528 -10.04 -11.28 3.18
CA VAL A 528 -8.82 -10.46 3.32
C VAL A 528 -7.70 -11.14 2.53
N PRO A 529 -7.69 -11.00 1.18
CA PRO A 529 -6.78 -11.76 0.31
C PRO A 529 -5.35 -11.22 0.28
N THR A 530 -5.09 -10.07 0.88
CA THR A 530 -3.78 -9.42 0.91
C THR A 530 -3.58 -8.61 2.18
N GLY A 531 -2.34 -8.32 2.51
CA GLY A 531 -1.95 -7.49 3.65
C GLY A 531 -0.45 -7.56 3.88
N LYS A 532 0.03 -6.71 4.78
CA LYS A 532 1.44 -6.61 5.18
C LYS A 532 1.56 -6.39 6.68
N ASP A 533 2.76 -6.54 7.20
CA ASP A 533 3.08 -6.16 8.57
C ASP A 533 4.37 -5.34 8.68
N SER A 534 4.50 -4.60 9.79
CA SER A 534 5.65 -3.81 10.19
C SER A 534 5.75 -3.91 11.71
N LEU A 535 6.55 -4.87 12.20
CA LEU A 535 6.54 -5.26 13.62
C LEU A 535 7.62 -4.58 14.47
N SER A 536 8.24 -3.52 13.98
CA SER A 536 9.28 -2.74 14.66
C SER A 536 8.89 -1.26 14.80
N MET A 537 7.67 -0.99 15.28
CA MET A 537 7.11 0.36 15.35
C MET A 537 7.56 1.11 16.59
N THR A 538 8.87 1.31 16.72
CA THR A 538 9.50 2.06 17.82
C THR A 538 10.57 3.00 17.28
N GLN A 539 10.57 4.24 17.75
CA GLN A 539 11.63 5.24 17.54
C GLN A 539 12.54 5.26 18.77
N LYS A 540 13.85 5.11 18.57
CA LYS A 540 14.88 5.24 19.60
C LYS A 540 15.64 6.55 19.45
N TYR A 541 15.97 7.16 20.56
CA TYR A 541 16.73 8.40 20.63
C TYR A 541 18.12 8.21 21.23
N PRO A 542 19.10 9.07 20.89
CA PRO A 542 20.47 8.96 21.40
C PRO A 542 20.62 9.07 22.92
N ASP A 543 19.67 9.71 23.59
CA ASP A 543 19.62 9.83 25.06
C ASP A 543 19.09 8.56 25.76
N GLY A 544 18.75 7.53 25.00
CA GLY A 544 18.19 6.27 25.50
C GLY A 544 16.67 6.26 25.64
N SER A 545 15.99 7.40 25.40
CA SER A 545 14.54 7.44 25.36
C SER A 545 13.98 6.72 24.13
N LYS A 546 12.71 6.32 24.20
CA LYS A 546 11.99 5.69 23.10
C LYS A 546 10.55 6.19 23.03
N VAL A 547 10.00 6.20 21.83
CA VAL A 547 8.59 6.44 21.58
C VAL A 547 8.03 5.24 20.80
N ILE A 548 6.93 4.70 21.30
CA ILE A 548 6.33 3.46 20.83
C ILE A 548 5.06 3.81 20.08
N ALA A 549 4.90 3.34 18.85
CA ALA A 549 3.64 3.51 18.14
C ALA A 549 2.54 2.65 18.79
N PRO A 550 1.32 3.16 18.94
CA PRO A 550 0.18 2.31 19.27
C PRO A 550 0.05 1.17 18.25
N GLY A 551 -0.30 -0.03 18.72
CA GLY A 551 -0.62 -1.14 17.80
C GLY A 551 -1.75 -0.73 16.87
N THR A 552 -1.46 -0.72 15.57
CA THR A 552 -2.35 -0.16 14.55
C THR A 552 -2.62 -1.19 13.46
N VAL A 553 -3.88 -1.37 13.08
CA VAL A 553 -4.24 -1.98 11.81
C VAL A 553 -4.93 -0.94 10.94
N ILE A 554 -4.51 -0.84 9.67
CA ILE A 554 -5.21 -0.06 8.65
C ILE A 554 -5.81 -1.05 7.66
N VAL A 555 -7.12 -0.93 7.48
CA VAL A 555 -7.91 -1.74 6.55
C VAL A 555 -8.21 -0.89 5.33
N SER A 556 -7.76 -1.35 4.17
CA SER A 556 -8.17 -0.79 2.87
C SER A 556 -9.23 -1.70 2.28
N ALA A 557 -10.39 -1.15 1.94
CA ALA A 557 -11.46 -1.87 1.26
C ALA A 557 -11.49 -1.52 -0.22
N GLY A 558 -11.80 -2.50 -1.06
CA GLY A 558 -12.04 -2.30 -2.48
C GLY A 558 -13.22 -3.14 -2.94
N GLY A 559 -14.08 -2.58 -3.80
CA GLY A 559 -15.27 -3.27 -4.29
C GLY A 559 -15.72 -2.80 -5.66
N GLU A 560 -16.31 -3.72 -6.46
CA GLU A 560 -16.91 -3.40 -7.74
C GLU A 560 -18.13 -2.49 -7.57
N VAL A 561 -18.22 -1.45 -8.39
CA VAL A 561 -19.33 -0.49 -8.43
C VAL A 561 -20.19 -0.72 -9.67
N ALA A 562 -21.48 -0.91 -9.46
CA ALA A 562 -22.44 -1.15 -10.53
C ALA A 562 -22.69 0.08 -11.42
N ASP A 563 -22.67 1.29 -10.83
CA ASP A 563 -22.89 2.54 -11.54
C ASP A 563 -22.18 3.70 -10.82
N VAL A 564 -21.07 4.16 -11.40
CA VAL A 564 -20.25 5.25 -10.84
C VAL A 564 -20.96 6.59 -10.76
N LYS A 565 -22.08 6.76 -11.48
CA LYS A 565 -22.90 7.99 -11.47
C LYS A 565 -23.84 8.06 -10.26
N LYS A 566 -24.07 6.92 -9.58
CA LYS A 566 -25.00 6.80 -8.45
C LYS A 566 -24.30 6.81 -7.09
N VAL A 567 -23.04 7.21 -7.04
CA VAL A 567 -22.31 7.34 -5.76
C VAL A 567 -22.89 8.49 -4.95
N VAL A 568 -23.23 8.21 -3.69
CA VAL A 568 -23.79 9.20 -2.78
C VAL A 568 -22.74 10.25 -2.41
N SER A 569 -23.14 11.53 -2.50
CA SER A 569 -22.27 12.64 -2.09
C SER A 569 -22.40 12.92 -0.60
N PRO A 570 -21.29 13.24 0.13
CA PRO A 570 -21.37 13.69 1.51
C PRO A 570 -21.91 15.13 1.66
N VAL A 571 -22.16 15.82 0.56
CA VAL A 571 -22.77 17.17 0.56
C VAL A 571 -24.27 17.06 0.79
N LEU A 572 -24.76 17.69 1.86
CA LEU A 572 -26.17 17.68 2.19
C LEU A 572 -27.02 18.35 1.09
N VAL A 573 -28.12 17.70 0.74
CA VAL A 573 -29.10 18.28 -0.17
C VAL A 573 -29.92 19.31 0.60
N ASN A 574 -29.90 20.56 0.12
CA ASN A 574 -30.69 21.65 0.71
C ASN A 574 -32.15 21.56 0.26
N ASP A 575 -32.91 20.67 0.83
CA ASP A 575 -34.33 20.45 0.58
C ASP A 575 -35.06 20.28 1.93
N GLU A 576 -36.15 21.00 2.12
CA GLU A 576 -36.98 20.95 3.34
C GLU A 576 -37.50 19.53 3.66
N LYS A 577 -37.55 18.63 2.66
CA LYS A 577 -37.95 17.23 2.80
C LYS A 577 -36.83 16.30 3.23
N THR A 578 -35.58 16.79 3.29
CA THR A 578 -34.43 16.00 3.70
C THR A 578 -34.49 15.73 5.20
N THR A 579 -34.41 14.47 5.59
CA THR A 579 -34.37 14.05 6.98
C THR A 579 -32.99 13.51 7.34
N LEU A 580 -32.40 14.04 8.41
CA LEU A 580 -31.13 13.55 8.95
C LEU A 580 -31.41 12.43 9.96
N TYR A 581 -30.78 11.27 9.76
CA TYR A 581 -30.81 10.16 10.70
C TYR A 581 -29.44 10.04 11.37
N HIS A 582 -29.45 10.01 12.71
CA HIS A 582 -28.27 9.69 13.50
C HIS A 582 -28.33 8.23 13.95
N ILE A 583 -27.37 7.42 13.49
CA ILE A 583 -27.23 6.03 13.92
C ILE A 583 -26.09 5.97 14.93
N CYS A 584 -26.43 5.74 16.19
CA CYS A 584 -25.45 5.66 17.27
C CYS A 584 -25.01 4.20 17.48
N LEU A 585 -23.80 3.86 17.08
CA LEU A 585 -23.24 2.51 17.24
C LEU A 585 -22.98 2.13 18.70
N LEU A 586 -22.87 3.11 19.61
CA LEU A 586 -22.74 2.86 21.05
C LEU A 586 -23.94 2.12 21.67
N TYR A 587 -25.11 2.20 21.03
CA TYR A 587 -26.31 1.48 21.48
C TYR A 587 -26.43 0.07 20.89
N THR A 588 -25.63 -0.27 19.88
CA THR A 588 -25.60 -1.61 19.29
C THR A 588 -24.59 -2.52 19.97
N SER A 589 -23.67 -1.96 20.76
CA SER A 589 -22.80 -2.72 21.66
C SER A 589 -23.61 -3.15 22.90
N PRO A 590 -23.61 -4.42 23.32
CA PRO A 590 -24.32 -4.87 24.50
C PRO A 590 -23.68 -4.29 25.77
N SER A 591 -24.03 -3.05 26.09
CA SER A 591 -23.67 -2.43 27.37
C SER A 591 -24.53 -3.07 28.48
N PRO A 592 -23.99 -3.26 29.69
CA PRO A 592 -24.79 -3.71 30.84
C PRO A 592 -26.02 -2.82 31.13
N ARG A 593 -26.02 -1.54 30.66
CA ARG A 593 -27.17 -0.63 30.77
C ARG A 593 -28.31 -0.94 29.79
N ASP A 594 -28.01 -1.54 28.63
CA ASP A 594 -29.03 -1.85 27.63
C ASP A 594 -29.90 -3.06 28.04
N ARG A 595 -29.32 -3.97 28.86
CA ARG A 595 -30.07 -5.10 29.43
C ARG A 595 -31.21 -4.70 30.40
N THR A 596 -31.16 -3.49 30.97
CA THR A 596 -32.14 -3.00 31.93
C THR A 596 -33.27 -2.19 31.31
N ARG A 597 -33.15 -1.78 30.01
CA ARG A 597 -34.20 -1.00 29.30
C ARG A 597 -35.04 -1.80 28.34
N SER A 598 -34.72 -3.05 28.08
CA SER A 598 -35.51 -3.95 27.21
C SER A 598 -36.45 -4.87 27.98
N ARG A 599 -36.99 -4.40 29.12
CA ARG A 599 -38.12 -5.02 29.84
C ARG A 599 -39.26 -4.05 30.03
#